data_2173a62b35bffd4136e312369e74b184
#
_entry.id   2173a62b35bffd4136e312369e74b184
#
_cell.length_a   1.000
_cell.length_b   1.000
_cell.length_c   1.000
_cell.angle_alpha   90.00
_cell.angle_beta   90.00
_cell.angle_gamma   90.00
#
_symmetry.space_group_name_H-M   'P 1'
#
loop_
_entity.id
_entity.type
_entity.pdbx_description
1 polymer ?
#
loop_
_entity_poly.entity_id
_entity_poly.type
_entity_poly.pdbx_seq_one_letter_code
_entity_poly.pdbx_strand_id
1 'polypeptide(L)'
;MTDVRLTDDQWTKIRDFLRQEPNAYIGKDEQACRRFVEAVKWMSRSGSQWRLLPAEYGNWNSVYKRFVRWCKAGVWERMLAHFATD
;
A
#
# COMPACT_ATOMS: atom_id res chain seq x y z
N MET A 1 7.25 -18.73 1.29
CA MET A 1 6.50 -17.78 2.11
C MET A 1 6.78 -16.37 1.64
N THR A 2 5.76 -15.56 1.47
CA THR A 2 5.90 -14.20 0.97
C THR A 2 6.03 -13.24 2.15
N ASP A 3 7.22 -12.65 2.31
CA ASP A 3 7.41 -11.62 3.33
C ASP A 3 7.20 -10.26 2.67
N VAL A 4 6.15 -9.58 3.10
CA VAL A 4 5.78 -8.28 2.54
C VAL A 4 5.90 -7.15 3.56
N ARG A 5 6.43 -7.46 4.73
CA ARG A 5 6.61 -6.43 5.75
C ARG A 5 7.64 -5.41 5.30
N LEU A 6 7.33 -4.16 5.55
CA LEU A 6 8.22 -3.06 5.23
C LEU A 6 9.15 -2.82 6.41
N THR A 7 10.43 -2.56 6.12
CA THR A 7 11.33 -2.06 7.14
C THR A 7 10.95 -0.62 7.47
N ASP A 8 11.42 -0.12 8.61
CA ASP A 8 11.15 1.27 9.00
C ASP A 8 11.71 2.25 7.95
N ASP A 9 12.89 1.96 7.40
CA ASP A 9 13.48 2.82 6.36
C ASP A 9 12.62 2.81 5.10
N GLN A 10 12.16 1.64 4.68
CA GLN A 10 11.28 1.54 3.51
C GLN A 10 9.98 2.30 3.74
N TRP A 11 9.38 2.13 4.90
CA TRP A 11 8.15 2.84 5.24
C TRP A 11 8.35 4.36 5.26
N THR A 12 9.46 4.83 5.83
CA THR A 12 9.75 6.26 5.87
C THR A 12 9.79 6.86 4.46
N LYS A 13 10.44 6.18 3.53
CA LYS A 13 10.51 6.63 2.14
C LYS A 13 9.14 6.66 1.47
N ILE A 14 8.35 5.62 1.69
CA ILE A 14 6.99 5.54 1.14
C ILE A 14 6.12 6.62 1.75
N ARG A 15 6.18 6.79 3.08
CA ARG A 15 5.39 7.80 3.78
C ARG A 15 5.71 9.21 3.27
N ASP A 16 6.99 9.53 3.09
CA ASP A 16 7.39 10.84 2.60
C ASP A 16 6.86 11.09 1.19
N PHE A 17 6.89 10.06 0.35
CA PHE A 17 6.29 10.15 -0.98
C PHE A 17 4.78 10.40 -0.88
N LEU A 18 4.08 9.63 -0.05
CA LEU A 18 2.63 9.72 0.06
C LEU A 18 2.17 11.07 0.62
N ARG A 19 2.96 11.70 1.49
CA ARG A 19 2.63 13.00 2.04
C ARG A 19 2.58 14.09 0.97
N GLN A 20 3.25 13.89 -0.14
CA GLN A 20 3.26 14.82 -1.26
C GLN A 20 2.16 14.49 -2.29
N GLU A 21 1.46 13.37 -2.12
CA GLU A 21 0.40 12.96 -3.02
C GLU A 21 -0.94 13.50 -2.55
N PRO A 22 -1.59 14.36 -3.36
CA PRO A 22 -2.85 14.98 -2.93
C PRO A 22 -3.99 13.98 -2.79
N ASN A 23 -3.90 12.84 -3.46
CA ASN A 23 -4.96 11.83 -3.48
C ASN A 23 -4.68 10.62 -2.60
N ALA A 24 -3.60 10.66 -1.84
CA ALA A 24 -3.24 9.58 -0.94
C ALA A 24 -3.33 10.07 0.50
N TYR A 25 -4.38 9.67 1.20
CA TYR A 25 -4.60 10.09 2.57
C TYR A 25 -4.03 9.06 3.53
N ILE A 26 -3.00 9.45 4.27
CA ILE A 26 -2.37 8.56 5.26
C ILE A 26 -3.23 8.43 6.51
N GLY A 27 -3.88 9.52 6.92
CA GLY A 27 -4.70 9.54 8.11
C GLY A 27 -3.89 9.77 9.37
N LYS A 28 -4.56 9.65 10.52
CA LYS A 28 -3.94 9.82 11.82
C LYS A 28 -3.15 8.59 12.24
N ASP A 29 -3.53 7.42 11.73
CA ASP A 29 -2.90 6.15 12.08
C ASP A 29 -1.97 5.74 10.94
N GLU A 30 -0.70 6.15 11.05
CA GLU A 30 0.31 5.79 10.04
C GLU A 30 0.53 4.29 9.95
N GLN A 31 0.37 3.58 11.07
CA GLN A 31 0.54 2.12 11.07
C GLN A 31 -0.53 1.43 10.25
N ALA A 32 -1.76 1.96 10.26
CA ALA A 32 -2.82 1.43 9.43
C ALA A 32 -2.51 1.63 7.94
N CYS A 33 -1.94 2.78 7.58
CA CYS A 33 -1.54 3.04 6.20
C CYS A 33 -0.38 2.13 5.78
N ARG A 34 0.60 1.95 6.66
CA ARG A 34 1.71 1.03 6.43
C ARG A 34 1.18 -0.39 6.18
N ARG A 35 0.25 -0.83 7.01
CA ARG A 35 -0.37 -2.15 6.88
C ARG A 35 -1.13 -2.29 5.56
N PHE A 36 -1.79 -1.20 5.13
CA PHE A 36 -2.48 -1.17 3.84
C PHE A 36 -1.49 -1.36 2.68
N VAL A 37 -0.35 -0.67 2.71
CA VAL A 37 0.67 -0.83 1.66
C VAL A 37 1.23 -2.25 1.67
N GLU A 38 1.45 -2.81 2.84
CA GLU A 38 1.90 -4.21 2.97
C GLU A 38 0.86 -5.18 2.41
N ALA A 39 -0.43 -4.91 2.61
CA ALA A 39 -1.51 -5.72 2.06
C ALA A 39 -1.49 -5.73 0.53
N VAL A 40 -1.31 -4.56 -0.08
CA VAL A 40 -1.22 -4.45 -1.54
C VAL A 40 0.00 -5.21 -2.05
N LYS A 41 1.12 -5.10 -1.34
CA LYS A 41 2.34 -5.82 -1.69
C LYS A 41 2.12 -7.34 -1.63
N TRP A 42 1.40 -7.81 -0.60
CA TRP A 42 1.05 -9.22 -0.46
C TRP A 42 0.21 -9.70 -1.65
N MET A 43 -0.80 -8.93 -2.01
CA MET A 43 -1.65 -9.26 -3.17
C MET A 43 -0.84 -9.32 -4.45
N SER A 44 0.05 -8.35 -4.64
CA SER A 44 0.88 -8.28 -5.84
C SER A 44 1.82 -9.48 -5.97
N ARG A 45 2.37 -9.94 -4.85
CA ARG A 45 3.32 -11.05 -4.87
C ARG A 45 2.66 -12.42 -4.88
N SER A 46 1.53 -12.56 -4.19
CA SER A 46 0.85 -13.85 -4.06
C SER A 46 0.01 -14.20 -5.28
N GLY A 47 -0.47 -13.18 -6.00
CA GLY A 47 -1.40 -13.40 -7.11
C GLY A 47 -2.75 -13.95 -6.68
N SER A 48 -3.06 -13.87 -5.39
CA SER A 48 -4.30 -14.41 -4.83
C SER A 48 -5.50 -13.50 -5.13
N GLN A 49 -6.68 -14.02 -4.87
CA GLN A 49 -7.90 -13.22 -4.93
C GLN A 49 -8.01 -12.35 -3.68
N TRP A 50 -8.61 -11.18 -3.82
CA TRP A 50 -8.75 -10.24 -2.71
C TRP A 50 -9.43 -10.85 -1.48
N ARG A 51 -10.41 -11.74 -1.70
CA ARG A 51 -11.11 -12.42 -0.60
C ARG A 51 -10.18 -13.27 0.27
N LEU A 52 -9.01 -13.62 -0.25
CA LEU A 52 -8.05 -14.46 0.46
C LEU A 52 -7.01 -13.64 1.23
N LEU A 53 -7.15 -12.32 1.24
CA LEU A 53 -6.25 -11.45 2.00
C LEU A 53 -6.28 -11.84 3.47
N PRO A 54 -5.11 -12.11 4.09
CA PRO A 54 -5.08 -12.46 5.52
C PRO A 54 -5.72 -11.39 6.38
N ALA A 55 -6.46 -11.83 7.40
CA ALA A 55 -7.21 -10.92 8.28
C ALA A 55 -6.31 -9.93 9.03
N GLU A 56 -5.03 -10.26 9.18
CA GLU A 56 -4.07 -9.36 9.84
C GLU A 56 -3.90 -8.02 9.11
N TYR A 57 -4.24 -7.99 7.81
CA TYR A 57 -4.19 -6.75 7.03
C TYR A 57 -5.50 -5.97 7.08
N GLY A 58 -6.50 -6.48 7.78
CA GLY A 58 -7.80 -5.85 7.90
C GLY A 58 -8.85 -6.48 6.99
N ASN A 59 -9.99 -5.82 6.87
CA ASN A 59 -11.08 -6.30 6.04
C ASN A 59 -10.70 -6.15 4.56
N TRP A 60 -10.73 -7.26 3.81
CA TRP A 60 -10.30 -7.26 2.42
C TRP A 60 -11.07 -6.26 1.55
N ASN A 61 -12.36 -6.10 1.81
CA ASN A 61 -13.20 -5.21 1.01
C ASN A 61 -12.80 -3.74 1.20
N SER A 62 -12.49 -3.35 2.43
CA SER A 62 -12.02 -2.00 2.73
C SER A 62 -10.66 -1.73 2.08
N VAL A 63 -9.75 -2.70 2.16
CA VAL A 63 -8.44 -2.61 1.54
C VAL A 63 -8.58 -2.49 0.02
N TYR A 64 -9.43 -3.31 -0.56
CA TYR A 64 -9.67 -3.31 -2.00
C TYR A 64 -10.20 -1.96 -2.49
N LYS A 65 -11.20 -1.40 -1.79
CA LYS A 65 -11.78 -0.11 -2.17
C LYS A 65 -10.73 1.01 -2.14
N ARG A 66 -9.88 1.02 -1.13
CA ARG A 66 -8.81 2.00 -1.01
C ARG A 66 -7.78 1.81 -2.13
N PHE A 67 -7.44 0.56 -2.43
CA PHE A 67 -6.54 0.22 -3.52
C PHE A 67 -7.07 0.75 -4.85
N VAL A 68 -8.34 0.53 -5.14
CA VAL A 68 -8.96 0.99 -6.40
C VAL A 68 -8.94 2.52 -6.49
N ARG A 69 -9.24 3.21 -5.39
CA ARG A 69 -9.18 4.69 -5.39
C ARG A 69 -7.78 5.19 -5.74
N TRP A 70 -6.76 4.56 -5.17
CA TRP A 70 -5.38 4.96 -5.46
C TRP A 70 -4.99 4.62 -6.91
N CYS A 71 -5.52 3.52 -7.46
CA CYS A 71 -5.32 3.20 -8.87
C CYS A 71 -5.89 4.29 -9.78
N LYS A 72 -7.13 4.69 -9.51
CA LYS A 72 -7.81 5.72 -10.31
C LYS A 72 -7.13 7.08 -10.21
N ALA A 73 -6.53 7.36 -9.07
CA ALA A 73 -5.81 8.61 -8.85
C ALA A 73 -4.37 8.58 -9.38
N GLY A 74 -3.91 7.43 -9.87
CA GLY A 74 -2.56 7.29 -10.41
C GLY A 74 -1.45 7.24 -9.36
N VAL A 75 -1.81 7.04 -8.09
CA VAL A 75 -0.84 7.04 -6.98
C VAL A 75 0.18 5.91 -7.15
N TRP A 76 -0.29 4.71 -7.48
CA TRP A 76 0.59 3.55 -7.63
C TRP A 76 1.59 3.75 -8.78
N GLU A 77 1.13 4.27 -9.90
CA GLU A 77 1.99 4.52 -11.05
C GLU A 77 3.09 5.52 -10.72
N ARG A 78 2.73 6.61 -10.03
CA ARG A 78 3.70 7.63 -9.63
C ARG A 78 4.67 7.09 -8.60
N MET A 79 4.19 6.24 -7.68
CA MET A 79 5.05 5.60 -6.69
C MET A 79 6.08 4.70 -7.35
N LEU A 80 5.65 3.86 -8.30
CA LEU A 80 6.55 2.97 -9.01
C LEU A 80 7.60 3.76 -9.79
N ALA A 81 7.18 4.84 -10.47
CA ALA A 81 8.10 5.70 -11.21
C ALA A 81 9.10 6.37 -10.27
N HIS A 82 8.64 6.83 -9.12
CA HIS A 82 9.48 7.50 -8.13
C HIS A 82 10.59 6.57 -7.62
N PHE A 83 10.24 5.35 -7.27
CA PHE A 83 11.20 4.41 -6.71
C PHE A 83 12.03 3.68 -7.77
N ALA A 84 11.58 3.65 -9.02
CA ALA A 84 12.31 3.02 -10.10
C ALA A 84 13.54 3.83 -10.55
N THR A 85 13.58 5.13 -10.21
CA THR A 85 14.68 6.00 -10.60
C THR A 85 15.80 6.09 -9.55
N ASP A 86 15.64 5.42 -8.44
CA ASP A 86 16.66 5.41 -7.36
C ASP A 86 17.85 4.53 -7.70
#